data_da2a6d81b55e39ca505703e877e79081
#
_entry.id   da2a6d81b55e39ca505703e877e79081
#
_cell.length_a   1.000
_cell.length_b   1.000
_cell.length_c   1.000
_cell.angle_alpha   90.00
_cell.angle_beta   90.00
_cell.angle_gamma   90.00
#
_symmetry.space_group_name_H-M   'P 1'
#
loop_
_entity.id
_entity.type
_entity.pdbx_description
1 polymer ?
#
loop_
_entity_poly.entity_id
_entity_poly.type
_entity_poly.pdbx_seq_one_letter_code
_entity_poly.pdbx_strand_id
1 'polypeptide(L)'
;MQAASVRETLTDVLHRNRIDAHDKLIVAVSGGCDSMVLLALCKTMGLNTVAAHVNFGLRGEDSNKDEELVTAYCEHGEIPLDILRVSDKDWLAHPGSTQEQARSIRYTWFNTLLQQHGAKRILTAHHANDQTETMVHRFI
;
A
#
# COMPACT_ATOMS: atom_id res chain seq x y z
N MET A 1 -14.77 5.80 -11.10
CA MET A 1 -14.60 4.39 -11.48
C MET A 1 -15.59 3.54 -10.68
N GLN A 2 -16.24 2.60 -11.32
CA GLN A 2 -17.20 1.73 -10.65
C GLN A 2 -16.47 0.56 -9.96
N ALA A 3 -16.98 0.17 -8.80
CA ALA A 3 -16.34 -0.89 -8.00
C ALA A 3 -16.23 -2.24 -8.75
N ALA A 4 -17.23 -2.56 -9.59
CA ALA A 4 -17.22 -3.79 -10.39
C ALA A 4 -16.04 -3.81 -11.37
N SER A 5 -15.77 -2.69 -12.03
CA SER A 5 -14.66 -2.57 -12.98
C SER A 5 -13.29 -2.69 -12.28
N VAL A 6 -13.16 -2.09 -11.09
CA VAL A 6 -11.94 -2.17 -10.29
C VAL A 6 -11.70 -3.62 -9.83
N ARG A 7 -12.78 -4.30 -9.42
CA ARG A 7 -12.71 -5.71 -8.99
C ARG A 7 -12.25 -6.62 -10.13
N GLU A 8 -12.76 -6.44 -11.32
CA GLU A 8 -12.36 -7.22 -12.49
C GLU A 8 -10.88 -6.99 -12.82
N THR A 9 -10.43 -5.74 -12.79
CA THR A 9 -9.04 -5.39 -13.00
C THR A 9 -8.13 -6.04 -11.97
N LEU A 10 -8.52 -6.01 -10.70
CA LEU A 10 -7.77 -6.63 -9.62
C LEU A 10 -7.70 -8.14 -9.81
N THR A 11 -8.82 -8.79 -10.15
CA THR A 11 -8.86 -10.23 -10.41
C THR A 11 -7.88 -10.62 -11.52
N ASP A 12 -7.87 -9.85 -12.60
CA ASP A 12 -6.94 -10.06 -13.72
C ASP A 12 -5.48 -9.93 -13.28
N VAL A 13 -5.18 -8.90 -12.50
CA VAL A 13 -3.82 -8.63 -12.00
C VAL A 13 -3.34 -9.80 -11.13
N LEU A 14 -4.20 -10.28 -10.23
CA LEU A 14 -3.88 -11.40 -9.35
C LEU A 14 -3.60 -12.66 -10.17
N HIS A 15 -4.45 -12.93 -11.15
CA HIS A 15 -4.30 -14.11 -12.01
C HIS A 15 -3.01 -14.08 -12.82
N ARG A 16 -2.71 -12.95 -13.47
CA ARG A 16 -1.48 -12.78 -14.26
C ARG A 16 -0.21 -12.91 -13.43
N ASN A 17 -0.27 -12.56 -12.16
CA ASN A 17 0.87 -12.65 -11.24
C ASN A 17 0.90 -13.95 -10.44
N ARG A 18 0.00 -14.88 -10.76
CA ARG A 18 -0.08 -16.19 -10.10
C ARG A 18 -0.25 -16.08 -8.59
N ILE A 19 -1.09 -15.15 -8.17
CA ILE A 19 -1.42 -14.94 -6.76
C ILE A 19 -2.72 -15.68 -6.46
N ASP A 20 -2.68 -16.59 -5.50
CA ASP A 20 -3.86 -17.33 -5.08
C ASP A 20 -4.35 -16.86 -3.70
N ALA A 21 -5.45 -17.44 -3.23
CA ALA A 21 -6.11 -17.04 -2.00
C ALA A 21 -5.26 -17.29 -0.74
N HIS A 22 -4.26 -18.15 -0.83
CA HIS A 22 -3.38 -18.46 0.31
C HIS A 22 -2.18 -17.53 0.41
N ASP A 23 -1.85 -16.85 -0.68
CA ASP A 23 -0.71 -15.96 -0.71
C ASP A 23 -0.97 -14.72 0.12
N LYS A 24 -0.02 -14.38 0.99
CA LYS A 24 -0.09 -13.14 1.75
C LYS A 24 0.30 -11.97 0.86
N LEU A 25 -0.47 -10.90 0.92
CA LEU A 25 -0.27 -9.68 0.15
C LEU A 25 -0.12 -8.51 1.10
N ILE A 26 0.73 -7.56 0.71
CA ILE A 26 0.80 -6.28 1.37
C ILE A 26 0.12 -5.26 0.45
N VAL A 27 -0.77 -4.46 1.00
CA VAL A 27 -1.43 -3.38 0.26
C VAL A 27 -0.91 -2.06 0.80
N ALA A 28 -0.25 -1.29 -0.06
CA ALA A 28 0.24 0.04 0.30
C ALA A 28 -0.94 1.01 0.30
N VAL A 29 -1.16 1.69 1.41
CA VAL A 29 -2.32 2.56 1.63
C VAL A 29 -1.85 3.96 1.99
N SER A 30 -2.14 4.92 1.12
CA SER A 30 -1.77 6.32 1.36
C SER A 30 -2.81 7.09 2.20
N GLY A 31 -4.02 6.57 2.33
CA GLY A 31 -5.17 7.28 2.88
C GLY A 31 -6.01 7.94 1.80
N GLY A 32 -5.51 7.99 0.57
CA GLY A 32 -6.30 8.48 -0.57
C GLY A 32 -7.36 7.48 -1.01
N CYS A 33 -8.37 7.98 -1.73
CA CYS A 33 -9.53 7.20 -2.15
C CYS A 33 -9.15 5.92 -2.88
N ASP A 34 -8.23 5.99 -3.84
CA ASP A 34 -7.87 4.84 -4.68
C ASP A 34 -7.22 3.72 -3.87
N SER A 35 -6.31 4.06 -2.97
CA SER A 35 -5.65 3.05 -2.14
C SER A 35 -6.61 2.44 -1.12
N MET A 36 -7.56 3.22 -0.61
CA MET A 36 -8.58 2.71 0.31
C MET A 36 -9.56 1.77 -0.38
N VAL A 37 -9.94 2.08 -1.63
CA VAL A 37 -10.79 1.19 -2.45
C VAL A 37 -10.06 -0.13 -2.72
N LEU A 38 -8.79 -0.08 -3.06
CA LEU A 38 -7.99 -1.29 -3.27
C LEU A 38 -7.96 -2.16 -2.02
N LEU A 39 -7.71 -1.56 -0.86
CA LEU A 39 -7.68 -2.28 0.41
C LEU A 39 -9.05 -2.92 0.72
N ALA A 40 -10.13 -2.16 0.52
CA ALA A 40 -11.50 -2.64 0.74
C ALA A 40 -11.82 -3.83 -0.16
N LEU A 41 -11.41 -3.77 -1.43
CA LEU A 41 -11.61 -4.88 -2.37
C LEU A 41 -10.84 -6.13 -1.96
N CYS A 42 -9.59 -5.98 -1.56
CA CYS A 42 -8.79 -7.11 -1.10
C CYS A 42 -9.45 -7.79 0.11
N LYS A 43 -9.97 -7.00 1.05
CA LYS A 43 -10.67 -7.52 2.21
C LYS A 43 -11.97 -8.22 1.81
N THR A 44 -12.77 -7.59 0.96
CA THR A 44 -14.04 -8.14 0.49
C THR A 44 -13.85 -9.45 -0.28
N MET A 45 -12.78 -9.55 -1.04
CA MET A 45 -12.45 -10.76 -1.81
C MET A 45 -11.83 -11.86 -0.94
N GLY A 46 -11.66 -11.63 0.35
CA GLY A 46 -11.11 -12.62 1.27
C GLY A 46 -9.62 -12.90 1.11
N LEU A 47 -8.88 -11.95 0.53
CA LEU A 47 -7.43 -12.09 0.35
C LEU A 47 -6.70 -11.93 1.68
N ASN A 48 -5.61 -12.67 1.84
CA ASN A 48 -4.77 -12.59 3.03
C ASN A 48 -3.93 -11.32 2.97
N THR A 49 -4.44 -10.24 3.56
CA THR A 49 -3.97 -8.87 3.35
C THR A 49 -3.38 -8.26 4.62
N VAL A 50 -2.23 -7.62 4.47
CA VAL A 50 -1.64 -6.72 5.47
C VAL A 50 -1.57 -5.34 4.84
N ALA A 51 -2.09 -4.32 5.52
CA ALA A 51 -1.99 -2.94 5.07
C ALA A 51 -0.66 -2.33 5.52
N ALA A 52 -0.09 -1.49 4.68
CA ALA A 52 1.15 -0.77 4.98
C ALA A 52 0.98 0.72 4.66
N HIS A 53 1.26 1.57 5.63
CA HIS A 53 1.13 3.02 5.49
C HIS A 53 2.42 3.71 5.87
N VAL A 54 2.85 4.65 5.02
CA VAL A 54 4.02 5.49 5.30
C VAL A 54 3.54 6.91 5.59
N ASN A 55 3.88 7.42 6.78
CA ASN A 55 3.65 8.82 7.13
C ASN A 55 4.98 9.56 6.97
N PHE A 56 5.08 10.33 5.89
CA PHE A 56 6.29 11.09 5.59
C PHE A 56 6.39 12.40 6.38
N GLY A 57 5.29 12.85 7.00
CA GLY A 57 5.25 14.09 7.75
C GLY A 57 5.34 15.36 6.90
N LEU A 58 5.28 15.24 5.59
CA LEU A 58 5.49 16.37 4.67
C LEU A 58 4.33 17.35 4.65
N ARG A 59 3.13 16.94 5.04
CA ARG A 59 1.93 17.78 5.05
C ARG A 59 1.45 18.09 6.47
N GLY A 60 2.31 17.89 7.46
CA GLY A 60 1.99 18.17 8.86
C GLY A 60 0.75 17.42 9.35
N GLU A 61 -0.28 18.16 9.79
CA GLU A 61 -1.51 17.58 10.32
C GLU A 61 -2.27 16.72 9.30
N ASP A 62 -2.19 17.04 8.00
CA ASP A 62 -2.86 16.26 6.96
C ASP A 62 -2.24 14.89 6.84
N SER A 63 -0.92 14.78 7.02
CA SER A 63 -0.25 13.47 7.04
C SER A 63 -0.71 12.63 8.23
N ASN A 64 -0.91 13.25 9.39
CA ASN A 64 -1.40 12.59 10.58
C ASN A 64 -2.87 12.17 10.44
N LYS A 65 -3.68 12.97 9.76
CA LYS A 65 -5.08 12.63 9.47
C LYS A 65 -5.19 11.42 8.55
N ASP A 66 -4.31 11.32 7.55
CA ASP A 66 -4.25 10.15 6.70
C ASP A 66 -3.92 8.90 7.50
N GLU A 67 -2.95 9.00 8.40
CA GLU A 67 -2.58 7.88 9.28
C GLU A 67 -3.75 7.48 10.18
N GLU A 68 -4.45 8.44 10.76
CA GLU A 68 -5.62 8.18 11.61
C GLU A 68 -6.74 7.49 10.83
N LEU A 69 -7.00 7.95 9.61
CA LEU A 69 -8.01 7.34 8.73
C LEU A 69 -7.68 5.88 8.44
N VAL A 70 -6.45 5.62 8.04
CA VAL A 70 -5.99 4.25 7.72
C VAL A 70 -6.07 3.37 8.96
N THR A 71 -5.62 3.89 10.10
CA THR A 71 -5.64 3.15 11.38
C THR A 71 -7.06 2.77 11.76
N ALA A 72 -7.99 3.73 11.73
CA ALA A 72 -9.40 3.49 12.09
C ALA A 72 -10.05 2.47 11.16
N TYR A 73 -9.79 2.59 9.86
CA TYR A 73 -10.34 1.66 8.88
C TYR A 73 -9.83 0.23 9.12
N CYS A 74 -8.53 0.07 9.35
CA CYS A 74 -7.93 -1.25 9.57
C CYS A 74 -8.38 -1.86 10.89
N GLU A 75 -8.51 -1.07 11.94
CA GLU A 75 -9.04 -1.55 13.23
C GLU A 75 -10.46 -2.05 13.07
N HIS A 76 -11.31 -1.27 12.42
CA HIS A 76 -12.72 -1.63 12.21
C HIS A 76 -12.85 -2.89 11.35
N GLY A 77 -12.02 -3.02 10.31
CA GLY A 77 -12.04 -4.16 9.40
C GLY A 77 -11.21 -5.36 9.85
N GLU A 78 -10.55 -5.25 11.01
CA GLU A 78 -9.66 -6.30 11.53
C GLU A 78 -8.56 -6.66 10.51
N ILE A 79 -7.98 -5.64 9.89
CA ILE A 79 -6.88 -5.77 8.93
C ILE A 79 -5.57 -5.46 9.64
N PRO A 80 -4.58 -6.36 9.63
CA PRO A 80 -3.26 -6.05 10.18
C PRO A 80 -2.66 -4.84 9.46
N LEU A 81 -2.07 -3.92 10.22
CA LEU A 81 -1.53 -2.67 9.69
C LEU A 81 -0.13 -2.42 10.22
N ASP A 82 0.81 -2.16 9.32
CA ASP A 82 2.13 -1.66 9.66
C ASP A 82 2.24 -0.20 9.23
N ILE A 83 2.82 0.62 10.10
CA ILE A 83 3.01 2.05 9.85
C ILE A 83 4.49 2.39 9.98
N LEU A 84 5.00 3.10 8.99
CA LEU A 84 6.31 3.75 9.08
C LEU A 84 6.12 5.25 9.21
N ARG A 85 6.62 5.81 10.31
CA ARG A 85 6.70 7.26 10.48
C ARG A 85 8.13 7.68 10.17
N VAL A 86 8.28 8.42 9.10
CA VAL A 86 9.60 8.79 8.58
C VAL A 86 10.22 9.87 9.45
N SER A 87 11.45 9.63 9.88
CA SER A 87 12.22 10.56 10.71
C SER A 87 13.27 11.30 9.88
N ASP A 88 13.89 12.32 10.48
CA ASP A 88 14.98 13.04 9.84
C ASP A 88 16.14 12.12 9.46
N LYS A 89 16.41 11.11 10.27
CA LYS A 89 17.43 10.10 9.97
C LYS A 89 17.13 9.33 8.69
N ASP A 90 15.86 9.01 8.48
CA ASP A 90 15.42 8.30 7.26
C ASP A 90 15.67 9.16 6.03
N TRP A 91 15.34 10.45 6.10
CA TRP A 91 15.59 11.36 5.00
C TRP A 91 17.08 11.50 4.69
N LEU A 92 17.91 11.62 5.72
CA LEU A 92 19.36 11.77 5.55
C LEU A 92 20.02 10.53 4.98
N ALA A 93 19.47 9.35 5.23
CA ALA A 93 20.00 8.08 4.75
C ALA A 93 19.79 7.85 3.26
N HIS A 94 18.90 8.64 2.64
CA HIS A 94 18.54 8.47 1.23
C HIS A 94 18.83 9.76 0.45
N PRO A 95 19.82 9.75 -0.47
CA PRO A 95 20.17 10.93 -1.25
C PRO A 95 19.19 11.20 -2.37
N GLY A 96 19.21 12.44 -2.86
CA GLY A 96 18.42 12.85 -4.00
C GLY A 96 17.37 13.88 -3.66
N SER A 97 16.44 14.14 -4.58
CA SER A 97 15.32 15.04 -4.35
C SER A 97 14.37 14.45 -3.32
N THR A 98 13.46 15.26 -2.77
CA THR A 98 12.45 14.80 -1.81
C THR A 98 11.63 13.64 -2.38
N GLN A 99 11.26 13.70 -3.65
CA GLN A 99 10.50 12.61 -4.29
C GLN A 99 11.33 11.33 -4.41
N GLU A 100 12.60 11.45 -4.79
CA GLU A 100 13.51 10.31 -4.87
C GLU A 100 13.76 9.69 -3.50
N GLN A 101 13.96 10.54 -2.48
CA GLN A 101 14.12 10.08 -1.10
C GLN A 101 12.88 9.34 -0.61
N ALA A 102 11.70 9.91 -0.82
CA ALA A 102 10.44 9.29 -0.42
C ALA A 102 10.25 7.93 -1.08
N ARG A 103 10.54 7.84 -2.37
CA ARG A 103 10.45 6.58 -3.12
C ARG A 103 11.42 5.52 -2.55
N SER A 104 12.67 5.91 -2.31
CA SER A 104 13.68 5.01 -1.76
C SER A 104 13.31 4.51 -0.37
N ILE A 105 12.84 5.39 0.49
CA ILE A 105 12.37 5.05 1.84
C ILE A 105 11.22 4.04 1.75
N ARG A 106 10.25 4.32 0.90
CA ARG A 106 9.07 3.46 0.72
C ARG A 106 9.46 2.07 0.25
N TYR A 107 10.26 1.96 -0.80
CA TYR A 107 10.62 0.66 -1.37
C TYR A 107 11.55 -0.14 -0.45
N THR A 108 12.46 0.51 0.25
CA THR A 108 13.31 -0.16 1.24
C THR A 108 12.45 -0.79 2.35
N TRP A 109 11.49 -0.03 2.85
CA TRP A 109 10.60 -0.52 3.90
C TRP A 109 9.68 -1.63 3.41
N PHE A 110 9.12 -1.48 2.20
CA PHE A 110 8.25 -2.51 1.62
C PHE A 110 9.00 -3.83 1.45
N ASN A 111 10.25 -3.77 1.02
CA ASN A 111 11.07 -4.98 0.91
C ASN A 111 11.25 -5.66 2.28
N THR A 112 11.47 -4.88 3.31
CA THR A 112 11.55 -5.39 4.69
C THR A 112 10.24 -6.06 5.10
N LEU A 113 9.11 -5.43 4.80
CA LEU A 113 7.78 -5.99 5.14
C LEU A 113 7.49 -7.29 4.39
N LEU A 114 7.89 -7.40 3.14
CA LEU A 114 7.73 -8.64 2.38
C LEU A 114 8.42 -9.80 3.08
N GLN A 115 9.62 -9.57 3.57
CA GLN A 115 10.39 -10.59 4.28
C GLN A 115 9.79 -10.89 5.66
N GLN A 116 9.42 -9.85 6.41
CA GLN A 116 8.86 -10.02 7.76
C GLN A 116 7.56 -10.84 7.75
N HIS A 117 6.70 -10.57 6.79
CA HIS A 117 5.40 -11.22 6.70
C HIS A 117 5.40 -12.49 5.85
N GLY A 118 6.48 -12.77 5.14
CA GLY A 118 6.49 -13.84 4.15
C GLY A 118 5.47 -13.56 3.04
N ALA A 119 5.29 -12.28 2.70
CA ALA A 119 4.33 -11.87 1.69
C ALA A 119 4.89 -12.07 0.28
N LYS A 120 4.01 -12.39 -0.65
CA LYS A 120 4.40 -12.69 -2.02
C LYS A 120 4.59 -11.42 -2.85
N ARG A 121 3.71 -10.44 -2.69
CA ARG A 121 3.69 -9.21 -3.50
C ARG A 121 3.19 -8.03 -2.70
N ILE A 122 3.50 -6.84 -3.19
CA ILE A 122 2.89 -5.60 -2.72
C ILE A 122 2.01 -5.05 -3.82
N LEU A 123 0.80 -4.69 -3.46
CA LEU A 123 -0.15 -4.04 -4.35
C LEU A 123 -0.21 -2.55 -4.03
N THR A 124 -0.17 -1.73 -5.06
CA THR A 124 -0.36 -0.29 -4.93
C THR A 124 -1.43 0.17 -5.90
N ALA A 125 -2.21 1.16 -5.50
CA ALA A 125 -3.10 1.86 -6.40
C ALA A 125 -2.31 3.00 -7.03
N HIS A 126 -2.24 3.01 -8.35
CA HIS A 126 -1.50 4.01 -9.10
C HIS A 126 -2.46 4.80 -9.99
N HIS A 127 -2.35 6.12 -9.94
CA HIS A 127 -3.17 7.00 -10.77
C HIS A 127 -2.37 7.47 -11.97
N ALA A 128 -2.78 7.05 -13.16
CA ALA A 128 -2.15 7.45 -14.41
C ALA A 128 -3.24 7.84 -15.41
N ASN A 129 -3.16 9.08 -15.94
CA ASN A 129 -4.06 9.57 -16.99
C ASN A 129 -5.55 9.39 -16.65
N ASP A 130 -5.98 9.85 -15.48
CA ASP A 130 -7.36 9.80 -15.00
C ASP A 130 -7.90 8.38 -14.77
N GLN A 131 -7.05 7.38 -14.83
CA GLN A 131 -7.43 5.99 -14.53
C GLN A 131 -6.61 5.45 -13.37
N THR A 132 -7.28 4.75 -12.48
CA THR A 132 -6.62 4.06 -11.38
C THR A 132 -6.15 2.69 -11.83
N GLU A 133 -4.89 2.41 -11.62
CA GLU A 133 -4.29 1.12 -11.93
C GLU A 133 -3.79 0.46 -10.65
N THR A 134 -3.93 -0.86 -10.58
CA THR A 134 -3.31 -1.65 -9.52
C THR A 134 -1.95 -2.10 -10.00
N MET A 135 -0.91 -1.71 -9.31
CA MET A 135 0.44 -2.14 -9.60
C MET A 135 0.88 -3.21 -8.61
N VAL A 136 1.53 -4.23 -9.16
CA VAL A 136 2.07 -5.34 -8.36
C VAL A 136 3.58 -5.22 -8.34
N HIS A 137 4.13 -5.21 -7.14
CA HIS A 137 5.56 -5.09 -6.95
C HIS A 137 6.15 -6.37 -6.40
N ARG A 138 7.28 -6.75 -6.98
CA ARG A 138 8.11 -7.84 -6.49
C ARG A 138 9.48 -7.29 -6.18
N PHE A 139 9.83 -7.30 -4.91
CA PHE A 139 11.16 -6.85 -4.47
C PHE A 139 12.03 -8.06 -4.15
N ILE A 140 13.30 -7.92 -4.48
CA ILE A 140 14.28 -8.96 -4.24
C ILE A 140 15.26 -8.49 -3.18
#